data_b8bca1ceb9b2f8e983a2cde525f5d028
#
_entry.id   b8bca1ceb9b2f8e983a2cde525f5d028
#
_cell.length_a   1.000
_cell.length_b   1.000
_cell.length_c   1.000
_cell.angle_alpha   90.00
_cell.angle_beta   90.00
_cell.angle_gamma   90.00
#
_symmetry.space_group_name_H-M   'P 1'
#
loop_
_entity.id
_entity.type
_entity.pdbx_description
1 polymer ?
#
loop_
_entity_poly.entity_id
_entity_poly.type
_entity_poly.pdbx_seq_one_letter_code
_entity_poly.pdbx_strand_id
1 'polypeptide(L)'
;EIGNHTFTHINVAKNSYSSVEKEITDTQNIIKSVIGVEPKIFRPPYRAMSKSVCDIIVSKGMNIILWSNLDPRDWSNPGVDAIINTILTKVQNGNIILLHDYNTKRNDKSQTIQALEVVIPKLKERGYKFVTVSELIQHLDKNKQVQK
;
A
#
# COMPACT_ATOMS: atom_id res chain seq x y z
N GLU A 1 5.58 2.88 8.20
CA GLU A 1 5.27 4.10 7.44
C GLU A 1 3.77 4.22 7.19
N ILE A 2 3.22 5.42 7.33
CA ILE A 2 1.80 5.69 7.11
C ILE A 2 1.62 6.43 5.79
N GLY A 3 0.66 5.98 4.97
CA GLY A 3 0.29 6.61 3.70
C GLY A 3 -1.17 7.04 3.67
N ASN A 4 -1.50 7.91 2.71
CA ASN A 4 -2.86 8.36 2.46
C ASN A 4 -3.57 7.39 1.48
N HIS A 5 -4.82 7.06 1.77
CA HIS A 5 -5.63 6.14 0.96
C HIS A 5 -7.08 6.65 0.76
N THR A 6 -7.28 7.96 0.74
CA THR A 6 -8.55 8.68 0.80
C THR A 6 -9.29 8.51 2.15
N PHE A 7 -10.30 9.32 2.38
CA PHE A 7 -11.05 9.32 3.63
C PHE A 7 -12.13 8.25 3.68
N THR A 8 -12.91 8.13 2.60
CA THR A 8 -14.03 7.18 2.51
C THR A 8 -13.83 6.07 1.47
N HIS A 9 -12.57 5.87 1.03
CA HIS A 9 -12.21 4.83 0.06
C HIS A 9 -12.93 4.96 -1.30
N ILE A 10 -13.11 6.21 -1.80
CA ILE A 10 -13.77 6.45 -3.08
C ILE A 10 -12.94 6.00 -4.27
N ASN A 11 -13.60 5.71 -5.40
CA ASN A 11 -12.90 5.54 -6.66
C ASN A 11 -12.52 6.91 -7.23
N VAL A 12 -11.26 7.30 -7.05
CA VAL A 12 -10.75 8.64 -7.41
C VAL A 12 -10.82 8.97 -8.90
N ALA A 13 -10.91 7.97 -9.78
CA ALA A 13 -11.06 8.20 -11.22
C ALA A 13 -12.51 8.49 -11.66
N LYS A 14 -13.48 8.22 -10.78
CA LYS A 14 -14.92 8.38 -11.06
C LYS A 14 -15.54 9.56 -10.34
N ASN A 15 -14.75 10.38 -9.64
CA ASN A 15 -15.24 11.50 -8.85
C ASN A 15 -14.66 12.83 -9.36
N SER A 16 -15.31 13.95 -9.03
CA SER A 16 -14.86 15.28 -9.42
C SER A 16 -13.51 15.63 -8.76
N TYR A 17 -12.76 16.54 -9.38
CA TYR A 17 -11.50 17.06 -8.84
C TYR A 17 -11.68 17.54 -7.39
N SER A 18 -12.67 18.36 -7.12
CA SER A 18 -12.92 18.92 -5.77
C SER A 18 -13.23 17.84 -4.73
N SER A 19 -14.01 16.82 -5.12
CA SER A 19 -14.30 15.69 -4.23
C SER A 19 -13.04 14.90 -3.90
N VAL A 20 -12.22 14.57 -4.90
CA VAL A 20 -10.97 13.84 -4.71
C VAL A 20 -9.97 14.64 -3.86
N GLU A 21 -9.83 15.94 -4.16
CA GLU A 21 -8.95 16.83 -3.39
C GLU A 21 -9.38 16.91 -1.92
N LYS A 22 -10.68 17.01 -1.65
CA LYS A 22 -11.22 17.00 -0.28
C LYS A 22 -10.92 15.70 0.43
N GLU A 23 -11.16 14.54 -0.17
CA GLU A 23 -10.87 13.21 0.39
C GLU A 23 -9.40 13.05 0.80
N ILE A 24 -8.50 13.49 -0.06
CA ILE A 24 -7.05 13.44 0.19
C ILE A 24 -6.66 14.42 1.29
N THR A 25 -7.19 15.65 1.25
CA THR A 25 -6.85 16.70 2.22
C THR A 25 -7.36 16.35 3.62
N ASP A 26 -8.60 15.88 3.74
CA ASP A 26 -9.17 15.48 5.03
C ASP A 26 -8.35 14.34 5.65
N THR A 27 -7.96 13.37 4.85
CA THR A 27 -7.10 12.25 5.32
C THR A 27 -5.72 12.76 5.76
N GLN A 28 -5.06 13.65 4.99
CA GLN A 28 -3.79 14.26 5.38
C GLN A 28 -3.90 14.95 6.75
N ASN A 29 -4.94 15.77 6.92
CA ASN A 29 -5.16 16.53 8.14
C ASN A 29 -5.37 15.62 9.35
N ILE A 30 -6.18 14.57 9.21
CA ILE A 30 -6.43 13.62 10.29
C ILE A 30 -5.15 12.86 10.64
N ILE A 31 -4.45 12.31 9.67
CA ILE A 31 -3.19 11.59 9.93
C ILE A 31 -2.21 12.53 10.63
N LYS A 32 -2.03 13.76 10.12
CA LYS A 32 -1.15 14.75 10.74
C LYS A 32 -1.56 15.07 12.18
N SER A 33 -2.86 15.20 12.45
CA SER A 33 -3.35 15.50 13.80
C SER A 33 -3.08 14.36 14.80
N VAL A 34 -3.07 13.10 14.32
CA VAL A 34 -2.88 11.92 15.18
C VAL A 34 -1.41 11.58 15.39
N ILE A 35 -0.60 11.63 14.33
CA ILE A 35 0.81 11.18 14.39
C ILE A 35 1.83 12.33 14.27
N GLY A 36 1.39 13.58 14.09
CA GLY A 36 2.26 14.76 13.98
C GLY A 36 2.98 14.92 12.65
N VAL A 37 2.84 13.98 11.71
CA VAL A 37 3.57 13.96 10.42
C VAL A 37 2.60 13.84 9.26
N GLU A 38 2.85 14.59 8.19
CA GLU A 38 2.11 14.46 6.93
C GLU A 38 2.61 13.26 6.11
N PRO A 39 1.72 12.35 5.67
CA PRO A 39 2.07 11.29 4.74
C PRO A 39 2.71 11.83 3.46
N LYS A 40 3.74 11.17 2.98
CA LYS A 40 4.42 11.48 1.71
C LYS A 40 4.11 10.48 0.61
N ILE A 41 3.31 9.48 0.91
CA ILE A 41 2.87 8.46 -0.04
C ILE A 41 1.35 8.41 -0.10
N PHE A 42 0.83 8.17 -1.30
CA PHE A 42 -0.59 7.99 -1.57
C PHE A 42 -0.81 6.70 -2.36
N ARG A 43 -1.72 5.85 -1.91
CA ARG A 43 -2.18 4.70 -2.67
C ARG A 43 -3.62 4.93 -3.10
N PRO A 44 -3.93 4.96 -4.43
CA PRO A 44 -5.29 5.14 -4.88
C PRO A 44 -6.13 3.88 -4.60
N PRO A 45 -7.34 4.02 -4.02
CA PRO A 45 -8.30 2.92 -3.95
C PRO A 45 -8.55 2.31 -5.34
N TYR A 46 -8.74 1.01 -5.39
CA TYR A 46 -9.01 0.25 -6.63
C TYR A 46 -7.93 0.39 -7.73
N ARG A 47 -6.74 0.89 -7.41
CA ARG A 47 -5.71 1.26 -8.39
C ARG A 47 -6.22 2.31 -9.41
N ALA A 48 -7.27 3.04 -9.05
CA ALA A 48 -7.92 4.02 -9.93
C ALA A 48 -7.02 5.25 -10.10
N MET A 49 -6.77 5.65 -11.34
CA MET A 49 -5.92 6.78 -11.69
C MET A 49 -6.55 7.63 -12.78
N SER A 50 -6.31 8.94 -12.72
CA SER A 50 -6.60 9.91 -13.76
C SER A 50 -5.55 11.02 -13.74
N LYS A 51 -5.51 11.84 -14.80
CA LYS A 51 -4.60 12.99 -14.83
C LYS A 51 -4.83 13.93 -13.64
N SER A 52 -6.08 14.24 -13.33
CA SER A 52 -6.45 15.11 -12.21
C SER A 52 -5.97 14.55 -10.85
N VAL A 53 -6.04 13.24 -10.64
CA VAL A 53 -5.52 12.60 -9.42
C VAL A 53 -4.00 12.78 -9.35
N CYS A 54 -3.28 12.56 -10.45
CA CYS A 54 -1.83 12.77 -10.48
C CYS A 54 -1.48 14.22 -10.14
N ASP A 55 -2.19 15.20 -10.73
CA ASP A 55 -1.94 16.61 -10.50
C ASP A 55 -2.16 16.99 -9.02
N ILE A 56 -3.23 16.48 -8.37
CA ILE A 56 -3.48 16.69 -6.94
C ILE A 56 -2.35 16.11 -6.09
N ILE A 57 -1.94 14.88 -6.34
CA ILE A 57 -0.93 14.19 -5.54
C ILE A 57 0.43 14.88 -5.66
N VAL A 58 0.82 15.25 -6.88
CA VAL A 58 2.07 15.99 -7.14
C VAL A 58 2.05 17.37 -6.46
N SER A 59 0.93 18.12 -6.56
CA SER A 59 0.80 19.42 -5.91
C SER A 59 0.93 19.37 -4.39
N LYS A 60 0.60 18.23 -3.77
CA LYS A 60 0.76 17.98 -2.33
C LYS A 60 2.12 17.39 -1.95
N GLY A 61 3.04 17.26 -2.91
CA GLY A 61 4.39 16.71 -2.68
C GLY A 61 4.38 15.25 -2.25
N MET A 62 3.39 14.46 -2.71
CA MET A 62 3.29 13.03 -2.41
C MET A 62 3.72 12.17 -3.59
N ASN A 63 4.18 10.96 -3.30
CA ASN A 63 4.43 9.91 -4.29
C ASN A 63 3.24 8.97 -4.42
N ILE A 64 2.89 8.60 -5.65
CA ILE A 64 1.85 7.62 -5.91
C ILE A 64 2.44 6.22 -5.82
N ILE A 65 1.86 5.38 -4.97
CA ILE A 65 2.32 4.02 -4.72
C ILE A 65 1.26 3.03 -5.18
N LEU A 66 1.65 2.15 -6.06
CA LEU A 66 0.89 0.98 -6.45
C LEU A 66 1.52 -0.28 -5.83
N TRP A 67 0.98 -1.43 -6.16
CA TRP A 67 1.52 -2.72 -5.72
C TRP A 67 1.99 -3.55 -6.91
N SER A 68 2.85 -4.50 -6.62
CA SER A 68 3.38 -5.45 -7.62
C SER A 68 2.28 -6.41 -8.09
N ASN A 69 2.55 -7.19 -9.15
CA ASN A 69 1.64 -8.23 -9.62
C ASN A 69 1.59 -9.46 -8.66
N LEU A 70 1.76 -9.21 -7.38
CA LEU A 70 1.67 -10.17 -6.29
C LEU A 70 0.52 -9.74 -5.39
N ASP A 71 -0.69 -10.18 -5.73
CA ASP A 71 -1.92 -9.96 -4.99
C ASP A 71 -2.48 -11.32 -4.56
N PRO A 72 -2.39 -11.68 -3.28
CA PRO A 72 -2.95 -12.93 -2.76
C PRO A 72 -4.47 -12.89 -2.60
N ARG A 73 -5.11 -11.75 -2.90
CA ARG A 73 -6.56 -11.53 -2.84
C ARG A 73 -7.15 -11.86 -1.47
N ASP A 74 -6.44 -11.49 -0.42
CA ASP A 74 -6.82 -11.73 0.98
C ASP A 74 -8.21 -11.20 1.34
N TRP A 75 -8.63 -10.10 0.70
CA TRP A 75 -9.96 -9.51 0.79
C TRP A 75 -11.10 -10.46 0.38
N SER A 76 -10.81 -11.48 -0.43
CA SER A 76 -11.81 -12.48 -0.87
C SER A 76 -11.92 -13.68 0.09
N ASN A 77 -11.16 -13.69 1.19
CA ASN A 77 -11.08 -14.79 2.17
C ASN A 77 -10.75 -16.16 1.52
N PRO A 78 -9.65 -16.27 0.77
CA PRO A 78 -9.31 -17.48 0.02
C PRO A 78 -8.80 -18.64 0.88
N GLY A 79 -8.62 -18.42 2.18
CA GLY A 79 -7.97 -19.33 3.13
C GLY A 79 -6.52 -18.93 3.44
N VAL A 80 -6.08 -19.22 4.65
CA VAL A 80 -4.73 -18.85 5.15
C VAL A 80 -3.65 -19.44 4.26
N ASP A 81 -3.74 -20.73 3.93
CA ASP A 81 -2.75 -21.42 3.11
C ASP A 81 -2.65 -20.85 1.69
N ALA A 82 -3.76 -20.43 1.11
CA ALA A 82 -3.76 -19.81 -0.22
C ALA A 82 -2.99 -18.48 -0.22
N ILE A 83 -3.15 -17.66 0.82
CA ILE A 83 -2.40 -16.41 1.00
C ILE A 83 -0.91 -16.71 1.16
N ILE A 84 -0.56 -17.64 2.06
CA ILE A 84 0.83 -18.06 2.32
C ILE A 84 1.49 -18.56 1.02
N ASN A 85 0.87 -19.51 0.35
CA ASN A 85 1.43 -20.11 -0.87
C ASN A 85 1.61 -19.08 -1.97
N THR A 86 0.63 -18.19 -2.19
CA THR A 86 0.72 -17.14 -3.20
C THR A 86 1.91 -16.23 -2.94
N ILE A 87 2.12 -15.80 -1.70
CA ILE A 87 3.23 -14.90 -1.37
C ILE A 87 4.56 -15.64 -1.48
N LEU A 88 4.71 -16.79 -0.81
CA LEU A 88 5.99 -17.48 -0.71
C LEU A 88 6.50 -18.05 -2.04
N THR A 89 5.61 -18.30 -3.01
CA THR A 89 5.98 -18.81 -4.34
C THR A 89 6.28 -17.72 -5.36
N LYS A 90 5.71 -16.51 -5.19
CA LYS A 90 5.80 -15.46 -6.21
C LYS A 90 6.64 -14.25 -5.81
N VAL A 91 7.01 -14.14 -4.54
CA VAL A 91 7.73 -12.97 -4.04
C VAL A 91 9.11 -12.82 -4.68
N GLN A 92 9.45 -11.59 -5.03
CA GLN A 92 10.74 -11.19 -5.59
C GLN A 92 11.24 -9.92 -4.91
N ASN A 93 12.53 -9.63 -5.04
CA ASN A 93 13.11 -8.39 -4.53
C ASN A 93 12.40 -7.17 -5.11
N GLY A 94 12.12 -6.19 -4.26
CA GLY A 94 11.44 -4.95 -4.63
C GLY A 94 9.92 -5.07 -4.74
N ASN A 95 9.32 -6.22 -4.39
CA ASN A 95 7.87 -6.33 -4.41
C ASN A 95 7.22 -5.51 -3.30
N ILE A 96 6.13 -4.85 -3.66
CA ILE A 96 5.13 -4.28 -2.76
C ILE A 96 3.92 -5.21 -2.83
N ILE A 97 3.63 -5.92 -1.74
CA ILE A 97 2.55 -6.90 -1.64
C ILE A 97 1.29 -6.19 -1.16
N LEU A 98 0.17 -6.36 -1.89
CA LEU A 98 -1.12 -5.83 -1.46
C LEU A 98 -1.77 -6.78 -0.45
N LEU A 99 -2.10 -6.24 0.72
CA LEU A 99 -2.87 -6.90 1.76
C LEU A 99 -3.84 -5.90 2.39
N HIS A 100 -4.83 -6.41 3.10
CA HIS A 100 -5.87 -5.59 3.74
C HIS A 100 -5.94 -5.91 5.24
N ASP A 101 -6.13 -4.88 6.04
CA ASP A 101 -6.34 -4.97 7.49
C ASP A 101 -7.83 -5.00 7.88
N TYR A 102 -8.72 -4.74 6.89
CA TYR A 102 -10.15 -4.79 7.09
C TYR A 102 -10.68 -6.22 7.06
N ASN A 103 -11.33 -6.64 8.15
CA ASN A 103 -12.00 -7.93 8.22
C ASN A 103 -13.52 -7.74 8.39
N THR A 104 -14.31 -8.28 7.47
CA THR A 104 -15.77 -8.24 7.51
C THR A 104 -16.37 -9.17 8.58
N LYS A 105 -15.62 -10.19 9.03
CA LYS A 105 -16.04 -11.16 10.06
C LYS A 105 -15.53 -10.72 11.43
N ARG A 106 -16.41 -10.17 12.24
CA ARG A 106 -16.10 -9.52 13.53
C ARG A 106 -15.45 -10.42 14.60
N ASN A 107 -15.58 -11.75 14.51
CA ASN A 107 -15.21 -12.67 15.58
C ASN A 107 -14.03 -13.59 15.29
N ASP A 108 -13.46 -13.55 14.09
CA ASP A 108 -12.34 -14.42 13.72
C ASP A 108 -11.06 -13.62 13.53
N LYS A 109 -9.94 -14.20 13.94
CA LYS A 109 -8.62 -13.67 13.60
C LYS A 109 -8.50 -13.60 12.08
N SER A 110 -8.16 -12.41 11.55
CA SER A 110 -8.03 -12.21 10.11
C SER A 110 -7.11 -13.26 9.47
N GLN A 111 -7.55 -13.85 8.35
CA GLN A 111 -6.72 -14.76 7.55
C GLN A 111 -5.40 -14.11 7.14
N THR A 112 -5.43 -12.82 6.84
CA THR A 112 -4.24 -12.02 6.54
C THR A 112 -3.25 -12.04 7.70
N ILE A 113 -3.71 -11.79 8.93
CA ILE A 113 -2.87 -11.81 10.13
C ILE A 113 -2.28 -13.20 10.34
N GLN A 114 -3.09 -14.26 10.27
CA GLN A 114 -2.62 -15.64 10.40
C GLN A 114 -1.58 -16.01 9.35
N ALA A 115 -1.79 -15.58 8.09
CA ALA A 115 -0.82 -15.80 7.02
C ALA A 115 0.49 -15.03 7.27
N LEU A 116 0.43 -13.80 7.75
CA LEU A 116 1.62 -12.99 8.04
C LEU A 116 2.49 -13.57 9.17
N GLU A 117 1.90 -14.24 10.16
CA GLU A 117 2.63 -14.95 11.22
C GLU A 117 3.55 -16.06 10.65
N VAL A 118 3.21 -16.61 9.50
CA VAL A 118 4.03 -17.62 8.80
C VAL A 118 4.93 -16.99 7.73
N VAL A 119 4.39 -16.08 6.93
CA VAL A 119 5.07 -15.48 5.78
C VAL A 119 6.28 -14.65 6.22
N ILE A 120 6.12 -13.79 7.24
CA ILE A 120 7.19 -12.89 7.65
C ILE A 120 8.44 -13.63 8.13
N PRO A 121 8.35 -14.61 9.06
CA PRO A 121 9.52 -15.38 9.45
C PRO A 121 10.16 -16.12 8.27
N LYS A 122 9.38 -16.79 7.43
CA LYS A 122 9.90 -17.54 6.28
C LYS A 122 10.62 -16.67 5.26
N LEU A 123 10.13 -15.45 5.02
CA LEU A 123 10.81 -14.52 4.13
C LEU A 123 12.12 -14.00 4.74
N LYS A 124 12.16 -13.74 6.06
CA LYS A 124 13.40 -13.39 6.77
C LYS A 124 14.42 -14.52 6.69
N GLU A 125 14.02 -15.77 6.88
CA GLU A 125 14.89 -16.96 6.73
C GLU A 125 15.46 -17.10 5.30
N ARG A 126 14.70 -16.69 4.28
CA ARG A 126 15.15 -16.62 2.87
C ARG A 126 16.05 -15.41 2.57
N GLY A 127 16.37 -14.58 3.56
CA GLY A 127 17.23 -13.41 3.42
C GLY A 127 16.53 -12.13 2.94
N TYR A 128 15.20 -12.12 2.82
CA TYR A 128 14.47 -10.90 2.50
C TYR A 128 14.52 -9.90 3.65
N LYS A 129 14.72 -8.63 3.32
CA LYS A 129 14.60 -7.50 4.24
C LYS A 129 13.28 -6.80 3.98
N PHE A 130 12.56 -6.53 5.05
CA PHE A 130 11.36 -5.68 5.01
C PHE A 130 11.78 -4.23 5.19
N VAL A 131 11.36 -3.39 4.30
CA VAL A 131 11.66 -1.96 4.30
C VAL A 131 10.38 -1.16 4.11
N THR A 132 10.39 0.10 4.49
CA THR A 132 9.29 1.03 4.15
C THR A 132 9.28 1.34 2.66
N VAL A 133 8.17 1.86 2.15
CA VAL A 133 8.07 2.29 0.75
C VAL A 133 9.06 3.41 0.45
N SER A 134 9.23 4.36 1.38
CA SER A 134 10.21 5.44 1.22
C SER A 134 11.65 4.94 1.15
N GLU A 135 12.02 3.96 1.96
CA GLU A 135 13.33 3.31 1.87
C GLU A 135 13.51 2.58 0.53
N LEU A 136 12.47 1.87 0.06
CA LEU A 136 12.51 1.19 -1.24
C LEU A 136 12.75 2.19 -2.39
N ILE A 137 12.05 3.35 -2.40
CA ILE A 137 12.24 4.40 -3.39
C ILE A 137 13.68 4.91 -3.37
N GLN A 138 14.24 5.19 -2.18
CA GLN A 138 15.62 5.65 -2.05
C GLN A 138 16.64 4.64 -2.60
N HIS A 139 16.41 3.34 -2.39
CA HIS A 139 17.26 2.29 -2.95
C HIS A 139 17.21 2.24 -4.47
N LEU A 140 16.02 2.41 -5.05
CA LEU A 140 15.86 2.44 -6.51
C LEU A 140 16.54 3.64 -7.15
N ASP A 141 16.46 4.81 -6.53
CA ASP A 141 17.09 6.04 -7.05
C ASP A 141 18.62 5.99 -6.97
N LYS A 142 19.20 5.45 -5.89
CA LYS A 142 20.64 5.22 -5.78
C LYS A 142 21.16 4.28 -6.89
N ASN A 143 20.44 3.20 -7.18
CA ASN A 143 20.84 2.26 -8.23
C ASN A 143 20.79 2.86 -9.63
N LYS A 144 19.86 3.81 -9.90
CA LYS A 144 19.81 4.55 -11.18
C LYS A 144 20.98 5.51 -11.36
N GLN A 145 21.54 6.05 -10.28
CA GLN A 145 22.70 6.97 -10.34
C GLN A 145 24.02 6.23 -10.57
N VAL A 146 24.12 4.97 -10.18
CA VAL A 146 25.34 4.14 -10.35
C VAL A 146 25.44 3.58 -11.79
N GLN A 147 24.33 3.56 -12.54
CA GLN A 147 24.27 3.06 -13.93
C GLN A 147 24.45 4.16 -15.01
N LYS A 148 24.70 5.40 -14.61
CA LYS A 148 25.08 6.53 -15.48
C LYS A 148 26.56 6.84 -15.38
#